data_1837f5216e86020b6dcabbc6ac8a35e9
#
_entry.id   1837f5216e86020b6dcabbc6ac8a35e9
#
_cell.length_a   1.000
_cell.length_b   1.000
_cell.length_c   1.000
_cell.angle_alpha   90.00
_cell.angle_beta   90.00
_cell.angle_gamma   90.00
#
_symmetry.space_group_name_H-M   'P 1'
#
loop_
_entity.id
_entity.type
_entity.pdbx_description
1 polymer ?
#
loop_
_entity_poly.entity_id
_entity_poly.type
_entity_poly.pdbx_seq_one_letter_code
_entity_poly.pdbx_strand_id
1 'polypeptide(L)'
;MMLEESFESEQFKKCLHHLFNRDEEGNLKMCFDVTIEIVMTKDVKICGALGPCVSLQKKNSLVSEKEIGEGGTNIWKLGTLTNRTCIAFFFQVSDEQKVEPNSAFFIQFITRYRHGNMGIWKTVTTAARRWVGNSSPEITTGFNQEAAASVMTRLAIHKVERDLAHDVIRWLDKMLISFASKFGDYVPEDPSTFRLSSNFSLYPQFMYYLRRSQFIDVFNSSPDETAFFREQLSLCLLN
;
A
#
# COMPACT_ATOMS: atom_id res chain seq x y z
N MET A 1 15.62 4.63 -8.74
CA MET A 1 16.51 4.23 -9.85
C MET A 1 16.12 5.04 -11.08
N MET A 2 17.07 5.53 -11.84
CA MET A 2 16.83 6.24 -13.11
C MET A 2 17.47 5.41 -14.23
N LEU A 3 16.69 5.05 -15.24
CA LEU A 3 17.17 4.43 -16.47
C LEU A 3 17.14 5.51 -17.55
N GLU A 4 18.30 6.02 -17.91
CA GLU A 4 18.47 7.06 -18.88
C GLU A 4 19.70 6.75 -19.75
N GLU A 5 19.56 6.95 -21.05
CA GLU A 5 20.65 6.69 -22.03
C GLU A 5 21.77 7.74 -21.90
N SER A 6 21.47 8.92 -21.36
CA SER A 6 22.43 10.02 -21.22
C SER A 6 22.15 10.89 -20.01
N PHE A 7 23.21 11.32 -19.32
CA PHE A 7 23.15 12.34 -18.27
C PHE A 7 22.71 13.73 -18.81
N GLU A 8 22.72 13.94 -20.10
CA GLU A 8 22.27 15.17 -20.74
C GLU A 8 20.77 15.19 -21.01
N SER A 9 20.07 14.06 -20.83
CA SER A 9 18.62 13.98 -21.06
C SER A 9 17.88 14.97 -20.16
N GLU A 10 16.83 15.59 -20.71
CA GLU A 10 15.97 16.52 -19.98
C GLU A 10 15.25 15.82 -18.81
N GLN A 11 14.97 14.53 -18.97
CA GLN A 11 14.35 13.71 -17.90
C GLN A 11 15.30 13.52 -16.74
N PHE A 12 16.57 13.19 -17.00
CA PHE A 12 17.60 13.08 -15.95
C PHE A 12 17.75 14.39 -15.20
N LYS A 13 17.88 15.53 -15.91
CA LYS A 13 18.00 16.86 -15.30
C LYS A 13 16.79 17.18 -14.42
N LYS A 14 15.57 16.91 -14.90
CA LYS A 14 14.33 17.11 -14.12
C LYS A 14 14.31 16.26 -12.84
N CYS A 15 14.67 14.98 -12.93
CA CYS A 15 14.75 14.10 -11.77
C CYS A 15 15.79 14.59 -10.77
N LEU A 16 16.96 14.99 -11.24
CA LEU A 16 18.03 15.52 -10.41
C LEU A 16 17.61 16.83 -9.71
N HIS A 17 17.02 17.76 -10.46
CA HIS A 17 16.46 18.98 -9.87
C HIS A 17 15.39 18.68 -8.82
N HIS A 18 14.57 17.69 -9.05
CA HIS A 18 13.54 17.31 -8.09
C HIS A 18 14.12 16.78 -6.78
N LEU A 19 15.18 15.97 -6.85
CA LEU A 19 15.90 15.45 -5.68
C LEU A 19 16.55 16.56 -4.84
N PHE A 20 17.08 17.59 -5.50
CA PHE A 20 17.77 18.70 -4.85
C PHE A 20 16.91 19.96 -4.71
N ASN A 21 15.61 19.83 -4.91
CA ASN A 21 14.69 20.96 -4.73
C ASN A 21 14.69 21.43 -3.28
N ARG A 22 14.70 22.76 -3.13
CA ARG A 22 14.79 23.41 -1.82
C ARG A 22 13.52 24.16 -1.49
N ASP A 23 13.25 24.29 -0.20
CA ASP A 23 12.19 25.14 0.33
C ASP A 23 12.63 26.61 0.37
N GLU A 24 11.77 27.48 0.89
CA GLU A 24 12.05 28.92 1.02
C GLU A 24 13.18 29.22 2.02
N GLU A 25 13.45 28.31 2.94
CA GLU A 25 14.52 28.40 3.93
C GLU A 25 15.86 27.81 3.41
N GLY A 26 15.89 27.29 2.18
CA GLY A 26 17.05 26.68 1.55
C GLY A 26 17.33 25.23 1.94
N ASN A 27 16.45 24.58 2.72
CA ASN A 27 16.56 23.17 3.07
C ASN A 27 16.04 22.28 1.94
N LEU A 28 16.51 21.05 1.85
CA LEU A 28 15.96 20.07 0.89
C LEU A 28 14.49 19.78 1.22
N LYS A 29 13.63 19.72 0.20
CA LYS A 29 12.20 19.37 0.34
C LYS A 29 11.99 17.88 0.63
N MET A 30 12.76 17.35 1.58
CA MET A 30 12.64 16.00 2.10
C MET A 30 13.08 15.93 3.55
N CYS A 31 12.58 14.94 4.27
CA CYS A 31 12.97 14.64 5.63
C CYS A 31 13.87 13.40 5.64
N PHE A 32 14.75 13.33 6.63
CA PHE A 32 15.75 12.26 6.79
C PHE A 32 15.59 11.56 8.13
N ASP A 33 16.20 10.37 8.23
CA ASP A 33 16.21 9.55 9.46
C ASP A 33 14.81 9.37 10.06
N VAL A 34 13.89 8.97 9.21
CA VAL A 34 12.47 8.90 9.53
C VAL A 34 12.13 7.59 10.21
N THR A 35 11.37 7.65 11.29
CA THR A 35 10.72 6.49 11.90
C THR A 35 9.22 6.75 12.00
N ILE A 36 8.43 5.73 11.67
CA ILE A 36 6.97 5.75 11.82
C ILE A 36 6.59 4.67 12.83
N GLU A 37 5.98 5.09 13.92
CA GLU A 37 5.40 4.20 14.93
C GLU A 37 3.88 4.26 14.86
N ILE A 38 3.21 3.11 14.88
CA ILE A 38 1.76 3.01 14.89
C ILE A 38 1.30 2.47 16.23
N VAL A 39 0.41 3.22 16.86
CA VAL A 39 -0.28 2.84 18.10
C VAL A 39 -1.77 2.82 17.84
N MET A 40 -2.48 1.86 18.37
CA MET A 40 -3.91 1.67 18.12
C MET A 40 -4.63 1.09 19.33
N THR A 41 -5.96 1.17 19.33
CA THR A 41 -6.80 0.52 20.32
C THR A 41 -6.63 -1.00 20.27
N LYS A 42 -6.85 -1.67 21.40
CA LYS A 42 -6.57 -3.11 21.61
C LYS A 42 -7.28 -4.06 20.63
N ASP A 43 -8.36 -3.58 20.00
CA ASP A 43 -9.20 -4.39 19.11
C ASP A 43 -8.62 -4.52 17.68
N VAL A 44 -7.55 -3.78 17.42
CA VAL A 44 -6.85 -3.76 16.13
C VAL A 44 -5.40 -4.15 16.32
N LYS A 45 -4.88 -4.99 15.42
CA LYS A 45 -3.46 -5.35 15.34
C LYS A 45 -2.88 -4.96 13.99
N ILE A 46 -1.60 -4.58 13.97
CA ILE A 46 -0.88 -4.30 12.74
C ILE A 46 -0.27 -5.57 12.16
N CYS A 47 -0.51 -5.85 10.89
CA CYS A 47 0.07 -6.98 10.16
C CYS A 47 1.40 -6.62 9.50
N GLY A 48 1.58 -5.36 9.13
CA GLY A 48 2.79 -4.90 8.46
C GLY A 48 2.55 -3.74 7.50
N ALA A 49 3.55 -3.47 6.67
CA ALA A 49 3.56 -2.37 5.74
C ALA A 49 4.12 -2.76 4.38
N LEU A 50 3.68 -2.08 3.33
CA LEU A 50 4.27 -2.11 1.99
C LEU A 50 4.62 -0.68 1.54
N GLY A 51 5.86 -0.47 1.18
CA GLY A 51 6.39 0.83 0.77
C GLY A 51 7.89 0.95 1.06
N PRO A 52 8.48 2.13 0.91
CA PRO A 52 9.90 2.36 1.11
C PRO A 52 10.26 2.40 2.61
N CYS A 53 9.99 1.32 3.33
CA CYS A 53 10.23 1.20 4.77
C CYS A 53 10.81 -0.17 5.12
N VAL A 54 11.51 -0.24 6.25
CA VAL A 54 12.09 -1.46 6.79
C VAL A 54 11.59 -1.66 8.22
N SER A 55 11.20 -2.88 8.55
CA SER A 55 10.76 -3.28 9.88
C SER A 55 11.89 -3.16 10.91
N LEU A 56 11.61 -2.55 12.07
CA LEU A 56 12.56 -2.54 13.20
C LEU A 56 12.44 -3.78 14.10
N GLN A 57 11.63 -4.76 13.71
CA GLN A 57 11.47 -6.06 14.38
C GLN A 57 11.12 -5.95 15.86
N LYS A 58 10.37 -4.91 16.25
CA LYS A 58 9.90 -4.72 17.63
C LYS A 58 8.51 -5.31 17.81
N LYS A 59 8.45 -6.56 18.24
CA LYS A 59 7.18 -7.26 18.56
C LYS A 59 6.62 -6.77 19.89
N ASN A 60 5.32 -6.52 19.90
CA ASN A 60 4.53 -6.18 21.09
C ASN A 60 3.08 -6.67 20.91
N SER A 61 2.21 -6.37 21.86
CA SER A 61 0.80 -6.79 21.83
C SER A 61 -0.03 -6.22 20.68
N LEU A 62 0.44 -5.15 20.03
CA LEU A 62 -0.22 -4.50 18.88
C LEU A 62 0.11 -5.21 17.56
N VAL A 63 1.10 -6.09 17.53
CA VAL A 63 1.56 -6.77 16.32
C VAL A 63 0.81 -8.06 16.11
N SER A 64 0.30 -8.29 14.91
CA SER A 64 -0.34 -9.53 14.49
C SER A 64 0.71 -10.62 14.23
N GLU A 65 0.34 -11.88 14.44
CA GLU A 65 1.14 -13.04 14.01
C GLU A 65 1.12 -13.20 12.49
N LYS A 66 0.06 -12.69 11.83
CA LYS A 66 -0.04 -12.69 10.38
C LYS A 66 0.75 -11.49 9.82
N GLU A 67 1.89 -11.79 9.22
CA GLU A 67 2.74 -10.77 8.63
C GLU A 67 2.39 -10.50 7.15
N ILE A 68 2.37 -9.22 6.76
CA ILE A 68 2.16 -8.76 5.39
C ILE A 68 3.24 -7.71 5.07
N GLY A 69 4.05 -7.97 4.05
CA GLY A 69 5.14 -7.07 3.70
C GLY A 69 6.20 -7.00 4.81
N GLU A 70 6.61 -5.79 5.16
CA GLU A 70 7.47 -5.50 6.29
C GLU A 70 6.68 -5.62 7.60
N GLY A 71 6.56 -6.85 8.09
CA GLY A 71 5.80 -7.21 9.29
C GLY A 71 6.63 -7.33 10.56
N GLY A 72 6.06 -7.97 11.58
CA GLY A 72 6.73 -8.27 12.86
C GLY A 72 7.03 -7.06 13.74
N THR A 73 6.41 -5.91 13.45
CA THR A 73 6.67 -4.66 14.17
C THR A 73 5.48 -3.70 14.11
N ASN A 74 5.46 -2.73 15.00
CA ASN A 74 4.65 -1.52 14.88
C ASN A 74 5.49 -0.27 14.61
N ILE A 75 6.81 -0.43 14.34
CA ILE A 75 7.73 0.68 14.07
C ILE A 75 8.57 0.37 12.83
N TRP A 76 8.59 1.30 11.89
CA TRP A 76 9.37 1.20 10.65
C TRP A 76 10.35 2.34 10.53
N LYS A 77 11.48 2.06 9.89
CA LYS A 77 12.48 3.05 9.50
C LYS A 77 12.37 3.32 8.00
N LEU A 78 12.46 4.60 7.63
CA LEU A 78 12.58 5.07 6.25
C LEU A 78 13.89 5.86 6.13
N GLY A 79 14.55 5.76 4.97
CA GLY A 79 15.72 6.59 4.70
C GLY A 79 15.35 8.06 4.53
N THR A 80 14.34 8.29 3.70
CA THR A 80 13.82 9.63 3.39
C THR A 80 12.29 9.64 3.38
N LEU A 81 11.72 10.82 3.61
CA LEU A 81 10.28 11.07 3.51
C LEU A 81 10.07 12.34 2.70
N THR A 82 9.27 12.24 1.66
CA THR A 82 8.84 13.34 0.82
C THR A 82 7.30 13.39 0.76
N ASN A 83 6.74 14.41 0.15
CA ASN A 83 5.29 14.50 -0.10
C ASN A 83 4.78 13.44 -1.09
N ARG A 84 5.68 12.70 -1.75
CA ARG A 84 5.35 11.58 -2.67
C ARG A 84 5.54 10.21 -2.02
N THR A 85 6.02 10.13 -0.79
CA THR A 85 6.19 8.86 -0.10
C THR A 85 4.84 8.29 0.26
N CYS A 86 4.56 7.08 -0.21
CA CYS A 86 3.32 6.37 0.05
C CYS A 86 3.61 5.00 0.67
N ILE A 87 2.94 4.69 1.77
CA ILE A 87 3.06 3.41 2.48
C ILE A 87 1.65 2.87 2.73
N ALA A 88 1.43 1.60 2.41
CA ALA A 88 0.21 0.88 2.75
C ALA A 88 0.42 0.09 4.04
N PHE A 89 -0.37 0.37 5.07
CA PHE A 89 -0.37 -0.37 6.33
C PHE A 89 -1.55 -1.34 6.38
N PHE A 90 -1.30 -2.56 6.85
CA PHE A 90 -2.29 -3.63 6.91
C PHE A 90 -2.66 -3.92 8.36
N PHE A 91 -3.96 -3.91 8.63
CA PHE A 91 -4.51 -4.12 9.96
C PHE A 91 -5.39 -5.37 10.01
N GLN A 92 -5.49 -5.96 11.18
CA GLN A 92 -6.37 -7.08 11.49
C GLN A 92 -7.20 -6.75 12.71
N VAL A 93 -8.47 -7.10 12.69
CA VAL A 93 -9.32 -7.07 13.87
C VAL A 93 -8.95 -8.26 14.78
N SER A 94 -8.73 -8.01 16.08
CA SER A 94 -8.26 -9.02 17.00
C SER A 94 -9.33 -10.08 17.33
N ASP A 95 -10.57 -9.62 17.52
CA ASP A 95 -11.72 -10.47 17.81
C ASP A 95 -13.01 -9.79 17.35
N GLU A 96 -13.52 -10.23 16.20
CA GLU A 96 -14.71 -9.62 15.59
C GLU A 96 -15.98 -9.78 16.44
N GLN A 97 -16.03 -10.81 17.31
CA GLN A 97 -17.19 -11.07 18.16
C GLN A 97 -17.27 -10.15 19.38
N LYS A 98 -16.15 -9.54 19.77
CA LYS A 98 -16.06 -8.64 20.92
C LYS A 98 -16.19 -7.16 20.57
N VAL A 99 -16.25 -6.85 19.28
CA VAL A 99 -16.36 -5.47 18.84
C VAL A 99 -17.80 -5.02 18.88
N GLU A 100 -18.08 -4.00 19.67
CA GLU A 100 -19.41 -3.40 19.74
C GLU A 100 -19.69 -2.59 18.47
N PRO A 101 -20.83 -2.86 17.77
CA PRO A 101 -21.23 -2.05 16.62
C PRO A 101 -21.33 -0.57 16.99
N ASN A 102 -20.89 0.29 16.09
CA ASN A 102 -20.84 1.75 16.26
C ASN A 102 -19.83 2.29 17.30
N SER A 103 -19.09 1.42 18.00
CA SER A 103 -17.96 1.89 18.81
C SER A 103 -16.85 2.45 17.94
N ALA A 104 -16.05 3.38 18.47
CA ALA A 104 -14.94 3.97 17.76
C ALA A 104 -13.63 3.26 18.10
N PHE A 105 -12.75 3.11 17.10
CA PHE A 105 -11.35 2.76 17.31
C PHE A 105 -10.44 3.87 16.79
N PHE A 106 -9.24 3.91 17.31
CA PHE A 106 -8.27 4.94 17.01
C PHE A 106 -6.97 4.31 16.53
N ILE A 107 -6.39 4.92 15.50
CA ILE A 107 -5.05 4.62 15.02
C ILE A 107 -4.25 5.91 15.08
N GLN A 108 -3.09 5.86 15.71
CA GLN A 108 -2.20 6.99 15.85
C GLN A 108 -0.89 6.71 15.14
N PHE A 109 -0.52 7.59 14.23
CA PHE A 109 0.74 7.57 13.50
C PHE A 109 1.68 8.57 14.15
N ILE A 110 2.81 8.10 14.65
CA ILE A 110 3.83 8.92 15.30
C ILE A 110 5.05 8.90 14.37
N THR A 111 5.26 10.00 13.66
CA THR A 111 6.37 10.14 12.73
C THR A 111 7.46 11.02 13.34
N ARG A 112 8.68 10.50 13.44
CA ARG A 112 9.86 11.25 13.86
C ARG A 112 10.78 11.40 12.66
N TYR A 113 11.33 12.58 12.44
CA TYR A 113 12.17 12.88 11.29
C TYR A 113 13.07 14.07 11.55
N ARG A 114 14.11 14.21 10.73
CA ARG A 114 14.96 15.41 10.65
C ARG A 114 14.60 16.19 9.40
N HIS A 115 14.45 17.50 9.55
CA HIS A 115 14.28 18.43 8.45
C HIS A 115 15.12 19.68 8.68
N GLY A 116 15.93 20.05 7.69
CA GLY A 116 16.85 21.18 7.80
C GLY A 116 17.86 21.02 8.95
N ASN A 117 18.29 22.16 9.47
CA ASN A 117 19.21 22.25 10.62
C ASN A 117 18.49 22.30 11.98
N MET A 118 17.17 22.24 11.99
CA MET A 118 16.31 22.50 13.16
C MET A 118 16.15 21.34 14.13
N GLY A 119 16.86 20.21 13.92
CA GLY A 119 16.81 19.07 14.83
C GLY A 119 15.76 18.00 14.48
N ILE A 120 15.28 17.29 15.50
CA ILE A 120 14.34 16.18 15.34
C ILE A 120 12.91 16.70 15.55
N TRP A 121 12.06 16.47 14.56
CA TRP A 121 10.63 16.74 14.61
C TRP A 121 9.84 15.48 14.96
N LYS A 122 8.71 15.67 15.62
CA LYS A 122 7.76 14.63 15.92
C LYS A 122 6.35 15.10 15.54
N THR A 123 5.74 14.40 14.58
CA THR A 123 4.35 14.63 14.18
C THR A 123 3.49 13.49 14.67
N VAL A 124 2.34 13.79 15.24
CA VAL A 124 1.36 12.81 15.72
C VAL A 124 0.05 13.04 14.98
N THR A 125 -0.38 12.05 14.20
CA THR A 125 -1.65 12.08 13.47
C THR A 125 -2.55 10.99 14.03
N THR A 126 -3.76 11.35 14.46
CA THR A 126 -4.75 10.39 14.99
C THR A 126 -5.90 10.27 14.01
N ALA A 127 -6.18 9.04 13.58
CA ALA A 127 -7.35 8.69 12.80
C ALA A 127 -8.36 7.96 13.69
N ALA A 128 -9.61 8.46 13.71
CA ALA A 128 -10.74 7.79 14.33
C ALA A 128 -11.59 7.12 13.26
N ARG A 129 -12.05 5.90 13.52
CA ARG A 129 -12.99 5.17 12.66
C ARG A 129 -14.04 4.49 13.52
N ARG A 130 -15.20 4.27 12.93
CA ARG A 130 -16.31 3.58 13.57
C ARG A 130 -16.39 2.14 13.06
N TRP A 131 -16.70 1.21 13.95
CA TRP A 131 -16.99 -0.15 13.55
C TRP A 131 -18.35 -0.23 12.85
N VAL A 132 -18.40 -0.95 11.76
CA VAL A 132 -19.64 -1.29 11.06
C VAL A 132 -19.72 -2.80 10.90
N GLY A 133 -20.95 -3.36 10.89
CA GLY A 133 -21.15 -4.79 10.68
C GLY A 133 -20.68 -5.23 9.27
N ASN A 134 -20.28 -6.47 9.11
CA ASN A 134 -19.76 -7.03 7.86
C ASN A 134 -20.73 -6.94 6.68
N SER A 135 -22.02 -6.83 6.93
CA SER A 135 -23.08 -6.65 5.92
C SER A 135 -23.53 -5.19 5.74
N SER A 136 -22.86 -4.23 6.39
CA SER A 136 -23.23 -2.83 6.29
C SER A 136 -23.05 -2.31 4.87
N PRO A 137 -24.03 -1.59 4.30
CA PRO A 137 -23.89 -0.92 3.02
C PRO A 137 -22.78 0.13 2.99
N GLU A 138 -22.36 0.63 4.14
CA GLU A 138 -21.23 1.55 4.28
C GLU A 138 -19.90 0.95 3.78
N ILE A 139 -19.73 -0.38 3.88
CA ILE A 139 -18.56 -1.08 3.36
C ILE A 139 -18.54 -0.98 1.82
N THR A 140 -19.70 -1.19 1.19
CA THR A 140 -19.84 -1.13 -0.26
C THR A 140 -19.64 0.29 -0.78
N THR A 141 -20.28 1.28 -0.15
CA THR A 141 -20.16 2.69 -0.56
C THR A 141 -18.80 3.29 -0.28
N GLY A 142 -18.11 2.81 0.76
CA GLY A 142 -16.75 3.23 1.13
C GLY A 142 -15.62 2.55 0.34
N PHE A 143 -15.93 1.58 -0.54
CA PHE A 143 -14.91 0.88 -1.30
C PHE A 143 -14.34 1.76 -2.42
N ASN A 144 -13.06 2.08 -2.32
CA ASN A 144 -12.34 2.79 -3.36
C ASN A 144 -11.61 1.78 -4.26
N GLN A 145 -12.09 1.63 -5.50
CA GLN A 145 -11.60 0.64 -6.47
C GLN A 145 -10.14 0.89 -6.88
N GLU A 146 -9.76 2.16 -7.05
CA GLU A 146 -8.40 2.56 -7.45
C GLU A 146 -7.41 2.30 -6.31
N ALA A 147 -7.76 2.67 -5.08
CA ALA A 147 -6.96 2.38 -3.91
C ALA A 147 -6.78 0.87 -3.72
N ALA A 148 -7.85 0.09 -3.87
CA ALA A 148 -7.79 -1.37 -3.79
C ALA A 148 -6.89 -1.96 -4.87
N ALA A 149 -6.99 -1.50 -6.12
CA ALA A 149 -6.15 -1.93 -7.24
C ALA A 149 -4.66 -1.59 -6.98
N SER A 150 -4.38 -0.39 -6.48
CA SER A 150 -3.01 0.03 -6.13
C SER A 150 -2.42 -0.83 -5.00
N VAL A 151 -3.18 -1.12 -3.95
CA VAL A 151 -2.76 -2.01 -2.87
C VAL A 151 -2.51 -3.42 -3.39
N MET A 152 -3.40 -3.96 -4.24
CA MET A 152 -3.22 -5.28 -4.85
C MET A 152 -1.98 -5.34 -5.75
N THR A 153 -1.70 -4.27 -6.49
CA THR A 153 -0.48 -4.18 -7.31
C THR A 153 0.77 -4.25 -6.45
N ARG A 154 0.83 -3.49 -5.35
CA ARG A 154 1.96 -3.53 -4.41
C ARG A 154 2.14 -4.90 -3.75
N LEU A 155 1.03 -5.55 -3.37
CA LEU A 155 1.03 -6.91 -2.85
C LEU A 155 1.54 -7.92 -3.88
N ALA A 156 1.12 -7.79 -5.14
CA ALA A 156 1.55 -8.67 -6.22
C ALA A 156 3.06 -8.52 -6.51
N ILE A 157 3.57 -7.28 -6.55
CA ILE A 157 5.02 -7.02 -6.71
C ILE A 157 5.80 -7.64 -5.55
N HIS A 158 5.39 -7.38 -4.32
CA HIS A 158 6.03 -7.96 -3.15
C HIS A 158 6.04 -9.50 -3.15
N LYS A 159 4.97 -10.11 -3.71
CA LYS A 159 4.91 -11.56 -3.87
C LYS A 159 5.84 -12.06 -4.97
N VAL A 160 5.89 -11.41 -6.13
CA VAL A 160 6.70 -11.87 -7.26
C VAL A 160 8.22 -11.74 -7.02
N GLU A 161 8.62 -10.98 -6.02
CA GLU A 161 10.02 -10.95 -5.53
C GLU A 161 10.42 -12.22 -4.74
N ARG A 162 9.43 -13.00 -4.30
CA ARG A 162 9.62 -14.18 -3.44
C ARG A 162 9.08 -15.47 -4.07
N ASP A 163 8.03 -15.35 -4.86
CA ASP A 163 7.30 -16.45 -5.49
C ASP A 163 7.47 -16.40 -7.01
N LEU A 164 7.21 -17.50 -7.68
CA LEU A 164 7.22 -17.55 -9.14
C LEU A 164 6.06 -16.74 -9.73
N ALA A 165 6.29 -16.03 -10.83
CA ALA A 165 5.30 -15.15 -11.48
C ALA A 165 3.96 -15.85 -11.76
N HIS A 166 3.99 -17.12 -12.24
CA HIS A 166 2.78 -17.89 -12.52
C HIS A 166 1.95 -18.21 -11.25
N ASP A 167 2.58 -18.38 -10.09
CA ASP A 167 1.87 -18.58 -8.82
C ASP A 167 1.23 -17.28 -8.33
N VAL A 168 1.89 -16.15 -8.54
CA VAL A 168 1.31 -14.83 -8.25
C VAL A 168 0.11 -14.55 -9.16
N ILE A 169 0.18 -14.89 -10.45
CA ILE A 169 -0.95 -14.78 -11.38
C ILE A 169 -2.13 -15.64 -10.90
N ARG A 170 -1.89 -16.89 -10.51
CA ARG A 170 -2.95 -17.77 -9.95
C ARG A 170 -3.53 -17.21 -8.67
N TRP A 171 -2.70 -16.61 -7.82
CA TRP A 171 -3.17 -15.96 -6.60
C TRP A 171 -4.06 -14.76 -6.91
N LEU A 172 -3.69 -13.90 -7.89
CA LEU A 172 -4.52 -12.79 -8.35
C LEU A 172 -5.88 -13.27 -8.88
N ASP A 173 -5.88 -14.33 -9.69
CA ASP A 173 -7.11 -14.94 -10.21
C ASP A 173 -8.02 -15.43 -9.05
N LYS A 174 -7.46 -16.11 -8.05
CA LYS A 174 -8.21 -16.55 -6.85
C LYS A 174 -8.78 -15.37 -6.05
N MET A 175 -8.01 -14.30 -5.90
CA MET A 175 -8.49 -13.09 -5.20
C MET A 175 -9.64 -12.44 -5.95
N LEU A 176 -9.55 -12.34 -7.28
CA LEU A 176 -10.63 -11.79 -8.11
C LEU A 176 -11.89 -12.66 -8.07
N ILE A 177 -11.76 -13.99 -8.16
CA ILE A 177 -12.88 -14.92 -8.06
C ILE A 177 -13.56 -14.79 -6.69
N SER A 178 -12.77 -14.75 -5.61
CA SER A 178 -13.31 -14.58 -4.25
C SER A 178 -14.05 -13.24 -4.09
N PHE A 179 -13.52 -12.18 -4.68
CA PHE A 179 -14.15 -10.87 -4.69
C PHE A 179 -15.47 -10.91 -5.49
N ALA A 180 -15.46 -11.47 -6.69
CA ALA A 180 -16.64 -11.58 -7.55
C ALA A 180 -17.73 -12.44 -6.90
N SER A 181 -17.37 -13.54 -6.26
CA SER A 181 -18.31 -14.42 -5.54
C SER A 181 -18.95 -13.75 -4.33
N LYS A 182 -18.23 -12.81 -3.68
CA LYS A 182 -18.74 -12.13 -2.48
C LYS A 182 -19.63 -10.93 -2.81
N PHE A 183 -19.32 -10.20 -3.88
CA PHE A 183 -19.94 -8.91 -4.20
C PHE A 183 -20.71 -8.90 -5.51
N GLY A 184 -20.70 -10.00 -6.26
CA GLY A 184 -21.46 -10.15 -7.50
C GLY A 184 -22.84 -10.75 -7.26
N ASP A 185 -23.82 -10.21 -7.98
CA ASP A 185 -25.14 -10.79 -8.08
C ASP A 185 -25.20 -11.68 -9.33
N TYR A 186 -25.64 -12.91 -9.18
CA TYR A 186 -25.78 -13.86 -10.30
C TYR A 186 -26.80 -14.95 -9.99
N VAL A 187 -27.39 -15.47 -11.04
CA VAL A 187 -28.21 -16.69 -10.97
C VAL A 187 -27.31 -17.89 -11.23
N PRO A 188 -27.33 -18.93 -10.36
CA PRO A 188 -26.57 -20.15 -10.62
C PRO A 188 -26.84 -20.72 -12.02
N GLU A 189 -25.77 -21.16 -12.69
CA GLU A 189 -25.82 -21.76 -14.05
C GLU A 189 -26.12 -20.79 -15.22
N ASP A 190 -26.35 -19.49 -14.94
CA ASP A 190 -26.50 -18.48 -15.97
C ASP A 190 -25.47 -17.36 -15.88
N PRO A 191 -24.31 -17.49 -16.55
CA PRO A 191 -23.24 -16.48 -16.51
C PRO A 191 -23.66 -15.10 -17.03
N SER A 192 -24.72 -15.02 -17.86
CA SER A 192 -25.20 -13.77 -18.44
C SER A 192 -25.86 -12.86 -17.40
N THR A 193 -26.25 -13.40 -16.27
CA THR A 193 -26.88 -12.67 -15.16
C THR A 193 -25.87 -12.00 -14.22
N PHE A 194 -24.57 -12.34 -14.33
CA PHE A 194 -23.54 -11.79 -13.45
C PHE A 194 -23.45 -10.28 -13.57
N ARG A 195 -23.58 -9.60 -12.43
CA ARG A 195 -23.48 -8.14 -12.33
C ARG A 195 -22.71 -7.73 -11.09
N LEU A 196 -21.95 -6.64 -11.23
CA LEU A 196 -21.32 -5.93 -10.12
C LEU A 196 -21.93 -4.54 -10.01
N SER A 197 -22.13 -4.08 -8.80
CA SER A 197 -22.56 -2.69 -8.58
C SER A 197 -21.48 -1.70 -9.10
N SER A 198 -21.87 -0.46 -9.34
CA SER A 198 -20.96 0.60 -9.83
C SER A 198 -19.74 0.78 -8.96
N ASN A 199 -19.88 0.55 -7.64
CA ASN A 199 -18.78 0.68 -6.68
C ASN A 199 -17.69 -0.40 -6.84
N PHE A 200 -17.98 -1.47 -7.59
CA PHE A 200 -17.06 -2.61 -7.78
C PHE A 200 -16.74 -2.88 -9.26
N SER A 201 -17.42 -2.22 -10.19
CA SER A 201 -17.42 -2.58 -11.61
C SER A 201 -16.08 -2.40 -12.32
N LEU A 202 -15.26 -1.44 -11.89
CA LEU A 202 -13.94 -1.16 -12.48
C LEU A 202 -12.83 -2.04 -11.89
N TYR A 203 -13.00 -2.55 -10.67
CA TYR A 203 -11.96 -3.32 -10.01
C TYR A 203 -11.52 -4.56 -10.79
N PRO A 204 -12.41 -5.39 -11.41
CA PRO A 204 -11.98 -6.49 -12.25
C PRO A 204 -11.16 -6.07 -13.47
N GLN A 205 -11.44 -4.89 -14.04
CA GLN A 205 -10.68 -4.34 -15.16
C GLN A 205 -9.24 -3.99 -14.74
N PHE A 206 -9.08 -3.36 -13.58
CA PHE A 206 -7.74 -3.11 -13.02
C PHE A 206 -6.98 -4.42 -12.79
N MET A 207 -7.63 -5.44 -12.22
CA MET A 207 -7.01 -6.75 -11.99
C MET A 207 -6.64 -7.47 -13.30
N TYR A 208 -7.45 -7.31 -14.35
CA TYR A 208 -7.15 -7.83 -15.68
C TYR A 208 -5.87 -7.22 -16.27
N TYR A 209 -5.71 -5.88 -16.17
CA TYR A 209 -4.51 -5.21 -16.64
C TYR A 209 -3.30 -5.51 -15.76
N LEU A 210 -3.47 -5.57 -14.44
CA LEU A 210 -2.40 -5.93 -13.51
C LEU A 210 -1.83 -7.32 -13.84
N ARG A 211 -2.69 -8.30 -14.07
CA ARG A 211 -2.31 -9.68 -14.41
C ARG A 211 -1.44 -9.76 -15.67
N ARG A 212 -1.55 -8.80 -16.58
CA ARG A 212 -0.81 -8.70 -17.85
C ARG A 212 0.29 -7.65 -17.83
N SER A 213 0.49 -7.03 -16.72
CA SER A 213 1.46 -5.94 -16.62
C SER A 213 2.89 -6.47 -16.52
N GLN A 214 3.82 -5.66 -16.98
CA GLN A 214 5.27 -5.89 -16.85
C GLN A 214 5.75 -5.87 -15.38
N PHE A 215 4.90 -5.50 -14.42
CA PHE A 215 5.24 -5.55 -13.01
C PHE A 215 5.29 -6.97 -12.45
N ILE A 216 4.53 -7.89 -13.04
CA ILE A 216 4.38 -9.28 -12.55
C ILE A 216 5.25 -10.21 -13.37
N ASP A 217 5.06 -10.21 -14.69
CA ASP A 217 5.79 -11.10 -15.61
C ASP A 217 6.41 -10.24 -16.73
N VAL A 218 7.71 -10.07 -16.63
CA VAL A 218 8.46 -9.25 -17.56
C VAL A 218 9.02 -10.16 -18.64
N PHE A 219 8.34 -10.23 -19.76
CA PHE A 219 8.77 -11.00 -20.92
C PHE A 219 9.81 -10.18 -21.69
N ASN A 220 10.98 -10.76 -21.95
CA ASN A 220 12.09 -10.16 -22.70
C ASN A 220 12.70 -8.86 -22.14
N SER A 221 12.57 -8.61 -20.86
CA SER A 221 13.21 -7.47 -20.22
C SER A 221 14.38 -7.89 -19.34
N SER A 222 15.35 -7.00 -19.22
CA SER A 222 16.48 -7.20 -18.31
C SER A 222 16.02 -7.13 -16.84
N PRO A 223 16.77 -7.69 -15.88
CA PRO A 223 16.51 -7.52 -14.46
C PRO A 223 16.42 -6.05 -14.04
N ASP A 224 17.21 -5.17 -14.66
CA ASP A 224 17.24 -3.74 -14.36
C ASP A 224 15.98 -3.02 -14.83
N GLU A 225 15.46 -3.36 -16.02
CA GLU A 225 14.18 -2.85 -16.52
C GLU A 225 13.03 -3.31 -15.62
N THR A 226 13.04 -4.56 -15.20
CA THR A 226 12.05 -5.11 -14.26
C THR A 226 12.06 -4.33 -12.94
N ALA A 227 13.25 -4.10 -12.38
CA ALA A 227 13.41 -3.35 -11.16
C ALA A 227 12.93 -1.89 -11.33
N PHE A 228 13.23 -1.26 -12.48
CA PHE A 228 12.76 0.07 -12.79
C PHE A 228 11.22 0.17 -12.82
N PHE A 229 10.53 -0.72 -13.53
CA PHE A 229 9.07 -0.72 -13.58
C PHE A 229 8.45 -0.89 -12.19
N ARG A 230 8.99 -1.80 -11.37
CA ARG A 230 8.50 -2.04 -10.00
C ARG A 230 8.72 -0.84 -9.09
N GLU A 231 9.86 -0.18 -9.20
CA GLU A 231 10.18 1.01 -8.41
C GLU A 231 9.32 2.22 -8.80
N GLN A 232 9.05 2.42 -10.09
CA GLN A 232 8.14 3.48 -10.56
C GLN A 232 6.76 3.37 -9.90
N LEU A 233 6.26 2.17 -9.71
CA LEU A 233 4.97 1.93 -9.07
C LEU A 233 5.00 2.22 -7.56
N SER A 234 6.14 2.02 -6.90
CA SER A 234 6.29 2.37 -5.48
C SER A 234 6.24 3.88 -5.25
N LEU A 235 6.59 4.65 -6.30
CA LEU A 235 6.57 6.11 -6.30
C LEU A 235 5.25 6.71 -6.82
N CYS A 236 4.40 5.91 -7.50
CA CYS A 236 3.10 6.37 -7.95
C CYS A 236 2.18 6.63 -6.76
N LEU A 237 1.81 7.88 -6.60
CA LEU A 237 0.75 8.30 -5.70
C LEU A 237 -0.61 7.95 -6.29
N LEU A 238 -1.52 7.55 -5.43
CA LEU A 238 -2.94 7.68 -5.70
C LEU A 238 -3.23 9.19 -5.67
N ASN A 239 -3.33 9.81 -6.84
CA ASN A 239 -3.84 11.18 -6.97
C ASN A 239 -5.35 11.18 -6.86
#